data_452c0c6efcc2518ad63c9de5789182b0
#
_entry.id   452c0c6efcc2518ad63c9de5789182b0
#
_cell.length_a   1.000
_cell.length_b   1.000
_cell.length_c   1.000
_cell.angle_alpha   90.00
_cell.angle_beta   90.00
_cell.angle_gamma   90.00
#
_symmetry.space_group_name_H-M   'P 1'
#
loop_
_entity.id
_entity.type
_entity.pdbx_description
1 polymer ?
#
loop_
_entity_poly.entity_id
_entity_poly.type
_entity_poly.pdbx_seq_one_letter_code
_entity_poly.pdbx_strand_id
1 'polypeptide(L)'
;MSILRILFMLILALPALVSVASTTDNVMPAVIPAPQHCVINGCKTYRVNHERKYKELEMTHGGDEYTLTVKKGKVTIGGNRHWAEETLKQLTDSDGRAPDVEIHDWAAYPLRGFMHDTGRNYQPLPMLKNTIDLMARYKLNFFHWHLTDNPAWRIECKCYPQLNDAQFQRKGRDEGKFYTYEEIRELISYASQRGIMVMPEIDMPGHSQFFTNTFGFTMDSEDGKKVLLECLDEFFSEIPASLCPYFHVGSDEIHIADPNGFATWIQTLVKDSGRIPMAWDPGLPTLPFTVRQGWNEASAANTGASEKSGRYVDSFVGYLNYYDPVMFAMRAFQHKAAAQENPDTTRALGGILCLWNDVRVVEKKNIAMHNGMIQGMMAFSERFWRGGSGNAESDESLYPDPASEQGRALAEMEQRMMVHRNRYYTPDDIRWTANASLSWTIALGGRELTAWGGAIDLDALCRVNGIVADEQEQAIAETILTVDNDTTVRVWIGFDTPARSDRMSTGIGEQGAWENKGRCFVNGIEILPQVSWNEPGAYNYPFHTWHKAQEEEPYSNEQFYWMRPAVIIKLKKGDNHVKIVNPHGFKGQRWSFAFIPTDWE
;
A
#
# COMPACT_ATOMS: atom_id res chain seq x y z
N MET A 1 -29.70 -9.09 -27.14
CA MET A 1 -30.11 -9.49 -25.79
C MET A 1 -29.72 -10.95 -25.56
N SER A 2 -28.41 -11.31 -25.56
CA SER A 2 -27.99 -12.69 -25.34
C SER A 2 -26.54 -12.87 -24.87
N ILE A 3 -25.82 -11.78 -24.56
CA ILE A 3 -24.41 -11.85 -24.14
C ILE A 3 -24.25 -11.65 -22.60
N LEU A 4 -25.26 -11.14 -21.93
CA LEU A 4 -25.17 -10.82 -20.49
C LEU A 4 -25.48 -11.99 -19.54
N ARG A 5 -25.84 -13.19 -20.08
CA ARG A 5 -26.16 -14.37 -19.25
C ARG A 5 -25.01 -15.39 -19.12
N ILE A 6 -23.94 -15.25 -19.90
CA ILE A 6 -22.81 -16.19 -19.88
C ILE A 6 -21.73 -15.79 -18.85
N LEU A 7 -21.65 -14.50 -18.49
CA LEU A 7 -20.64 -14.01 -17.52
C LEU A 7 -20.94 -14.38 -16.05
N PHE A 8 -22.20 -14.73 -15.73
CA PHE A 8 -22.59 -15.09 -14.36
C PHE A 8 -22.38 -16.58 -14.00
N MET A 9 -22.09 -17.43 -14.99
CA MET A 9 -21.87 -18.86 -14.75
C MET A 9 -20.39 -19.27 -14.63
N LEU A 10 -19.44 -18.40 -14.98
CA LEU A 10 -18.01 -18.72 -14.87
C LEU A 10 -17.42 -18.45 -13.47
N ILE A 11 -18.10 -17.67 -12.63
CA ILE A 11 -17.70 -17.47 -11.23
C ILE A 11 -18.13 -18.65 -10.33
N LEU A 12 -19.02 -19.53 -10.83
CA LEU A 12 -19.55 -20.68 -10.09
C LEU A 12 -18.93 -22.03 -10.41
N ALA A 13 -17.90 -22.07 -11.27
CA ALA A 13 -17.29 -23.31 -11.71
C ALA A 13 -15.83 -23.54 -11.24
N LEU A 14 -15.35 -22.78 -10.27
CA LEU A 14 -14.28 -23.27 -9.41
C LEU A 14 -14.93 -24.23 -8.40
N PRO A 15 -14.38 -25.46 -8.24
CA PRO A 15 -15.07 -26.47 -7.48
C PRO A 15 -15.40 -25.95 -6.10
N ALA A 16 -16.60 -26.26 -5.67
CA ALA A 16 -17.07 -26.10 -4.30
C ALA A 16 -16.06 -26.72 -3.32
N LEU A 17 -15.03 -26.00 -2.99
CA LEU A 17 -14.26 -26.23 -1.79
C LEU A 17 -15.01 -25.55 -0.67
N VAL A 18 -15.65 -26.43 0.10
CA VAL A 18 -16.39 -26.13 1.32
C VAL A 18 -17.67 -25.34 1.07
N SER A 19 -18.73 -26.04 0.73
CA SER A 19 -20.04 -25.75 1.25
C SER A 19 -19.96 -25.85 2.79
N VAL A 20 -19.41 -24.82 3.41
CA VAL A 20 -19.76 -24.54 4.78
C VAL A 20 -21.23 -24.17 4.69
N ALA A 21 -22.09 -25.06 5.15
CA ALA A 21 -23.47 -24.74 5.41
C ALA A 21 -23.46 -23.45 6.22
N SER A 22 -23.72 -22.35 5.57
CA SER A 22 -23.95 -21.06 6.18
C SER A 22 -25.18 -21.26 7.04
N THR A 23 -24.99 -21.31 8.33
CA THR A 23 -26.04 -20.93 9.25
C THR A 23 -26.36 -19.48 8.90
N THR A 24 -27.57 -19.24 8.47
CA THR A 24 -28.10 -18.09 7.74
C THR A 24 -28.16 -16.77 8.52
N ASP A 25 -27.22 -16.43 9.40
CA ASP A 25 -27.48 -15.30 10.30
C ASP A 25 -26.38 -14.26 10.49
N ASN A 26 -25.22 -14.27 9.77
CA ASN A 26 -24.29 -13.13 9.86
C ASN A 26 -23.36 -13.03 8.63
N VAL A 27 -23.87 -12.63 7.49
CA VAL A 27 -23.00 -12.18 6.39
C VAL A 27 -22.50 -10.78 6.73
N MET A 28 -21.20 -10.62 6.99
CA MET A 28 -20.62 -9.29 7.18
C MET A 28 -20.86 -8.43 5.94
N PRO A 29 -21.29 -7.16 6.12
CA PRO A 29 -21.45 -6.28 4.98
C PRO A 29 -20.11 -6.01 4.31
N ALA A 30 -20.14 -5.72 3.01
CA ALA A 30 -18.93 -5.34 2.27
C ALA A 30 -18.47 -3.92 2.66
N VAL A 31 -18.08 -3.74 3.93
CA VAL A 31 -17.54 -2.50 4.48
C VAL A 31 -16.05 -2.68 4.77
N ILE A 32 -15.24 -1.72 4.35
CA ILE A 32 -13.80 -1.65 4.58
C ILE A 32 -13.44 -0.27 5.14
N PRO A 33 -12.78 -0.20 6.31
CA PRO A 33 -12.55 -1.29 7.25
C PRO A 33 -13.84 -1.83 7.87
N ALA A 34 -13.83 -3.14 8.20
CA ALA A 34 -14.97 -3.78 8.85
C ALA A 34 -15.25 -3.14 10.22
N PRO A 35 -16.51 -2.90 10.55
CA PRO A 35 -16.86 -2.37 11.85
C PRO A 35 -16.46 -3.32 13.00
N GLN A 36 -16.16 -2.75 14.18
CA GLN A 36 -15.87 -3.54 15.37
C GLN A 36 -17.08 -4.39 15.79
N HIS A 37 -18.27 -3.80 15.75
CA HIS A 37 -19.55 -4.50 15.98
C HIS A 37 -20.54 -4.15 14.89
N CYS A 38 -21.13 -5.18 14.28
CA CYS A 38 -22.13 -5.04 13.23
C CYS A 38 -23.19 -6.15 13.35
N VAL A 39 -24.44 -5.76 13.35
CA VAL A 39 -25.58 -6.69 13.32
C VAL A 39 -26.47 -6.34 12.14
N ILE A 40 -26.62 -7.26 11.19
CA ILE A 40 -27.56 -7.14 10.07
C ILE A 40 -28.85 -7.83 10.41
N ASN A 41 -29.97 -7.12 10.32
CA ASN A 41 -31.29 -7.60 10.67
C ASN A 41 -32.07 -8.07 9.42
N GLY A 42 -31.72 -9.26 8.93
CA GLY A 42 -32.40 -9.91 7.79
C GLY A 42 -31.86 -9.46 6.42
N CYS A 43 -32.37 -10.06 5.34
CA CYS A 43 -31.89 -9.88 3.97
C CYS A 43 -32.57 -8.76 3.19
N LYS A 44 -33.53 -8.04 3.78
CA LYS A 44 -34.30 -6.98 3.09
C LYS A 44 -33.50 -5.69 3.07
N THR A 45 -33.45 -5.04 1.89
CA THR A 45 -32.91 -3.70 1.73
C THR A 45 -34.01 -2.65 1.57
N TYR A 46 -33.75 -1.46 2.05
CA TYR A 46 -34.70 -0.34 2.02
C TYR A 46 -34.03 0.90 1.46
N ARG A 47 -34.78 1.72 0.72
CA ARG A 47 -34.28 2.99 0.22
C ARG A 47 -33.88 3.88 1.40
N VAL A 48 -32.66 4.36 1.37
CA VAL A 48 -32.10 5.20 2.44
C VAL A 48 -32.71 6.60 2.34
N ASN A 49 -33.28 7.08 3.45
CA ASN A 49 -33.80 8.46 3.52
C ASN A 49 -32.66 9.47 3.48
N HIS A 50 -32.92 10.64 2.92
CA HIS A 50 -31.95 11.75 2.93
C HIS A 50 -31.81 12.39 4.32
N GLU A 51 -32.90 12.41 5.11
CA GLU A 51 -32.85 12.94 6.45
C GLU A 51 -32.07 12.03 7.39
N ARG A 52 -31.20 12.64 8.19
CA ARG A 52 -30.40 11.98 9.23
C ARG A 52 -30.91 12.39 10.59
N LYS A 53 -31.10 11.43 11.46
CA LYS A 53 -31.31 11.69 12.88
C LYS A 53 -29.97 11.58 13.60
N TYR A 54 -29.59 12.61 14.34
CA TYR A 54 -28.37 12.59 15.15
C TYR A 54 -28.73 12.43 16.62
N LYS A 55 -27.92 11.64 17.33
CA LYS A 55 -27.99 11.48 18.78
C LYS A 55 -26.63 11.73 19.42
N GLU A 56 -26.65 12.13 20.67
CA GLU A 56 -25.43 12.17 21.48
C GLU A 56 -24.91 10.77 21.71
N LEU A 57 -23.59 10.62 21.75
CA LEU A 57 -22.87 9.41 22.09
C LEU A 57 -21.78 9.79 23.09
N GLU A 58 -21.80 9.14 24.25
CA GLU A 58 -20.64 9.19 25.15
C GLU A 58 -19.54 8.32 24.54
N MET A 59 -18.49 8.97 24.04
CA MET A 59 -17.41 8.29 23.35
C MET A 59 -16.43 7.69 24.35
N THR A 60 -16.33 6.38 24.36
CA THR A 60 -15.49 5.59 25.29
C THR A 60 -14.24 5.03 24.60
N HIS A 61 -14.21 5.06 23.26
CA HIS A 61 -13.13 4.50 22.43
C HIS A 61 -12.39 5.58 21.62
N GLY A 62 -12.56 6.85 21.95
CA GLY A 62 -11.86 7.97 21.31
C GLY A 62 -12.66 8.71 20.24
N GLY A 63 -12.03 9.71 19.62
CA GLY A 63 -12.71 10.68 18.74
C GLY A 63 -13.25 10.11 17.43
N ASP A 64 -12.87 8.88 17.06
CA ASP A 64 -13.33 8.21 15.85
C ASP A 64 -14.57 7.32 16.08
N GLU A 65 -15.01 7.18 17.32
CA GLU A 65 -16.14 6.32 17.71
C GLU A 65 -17.47 6.83 17.14
N TYR A 66 -18.28 5.91 16.64
CA TYR A 66 -19.62 6.21 16.15
C TYR A 66 -20.59 5.02 16.30
N THR A 67 -21.88 5.34 16.29
CA THR A 67 -22.96 4.39 16.08
C THR A 67 -23.72 4.74 14.82
N LEU A 68 -24.12 3.72 14.05
CA LEU A 68 -24.96 3.87 12.86
C LEU A 68 -26.07 2.83 12.91
N THR A 69 -27.31 3.31 12.88
CA THR A 69 -28.49 2.44 12.76
C THR A 69 -29.24 2.78 11.48
N VAL A 70 -29.48 1.78 10.63
CA VAL A 70 -30.39 1.86 9.50
C VAL A 70 -31.56 0.94 9.79
N LYS A 71 -32.77 1.49 9.85
CA LYS A 71 -34.02 0.72 10.09
C LYS A 71 -35.10 1.16 9.12
N LYS A 72 -35.48 0.27 8.20
CA LYS A 72 -36.42 0.55 7.11
C LYS A 72 -36.09 1.85 6.36
N GLY A 73 -34.80 2.04 6.05
CA GLY A 73 -34.25 3.21 5.36
C GLY A 73 -34.10 4.47 6.22
N LYS A 74 -34.55 4.49 7.46
CA LYS A 74 -34.32 5.61 8.40
C LYS A 74 -32.93 5.46 9.03
N VAL A 75 -32.16 6.54 8.99
CA VAL A 75 -30.78 6.57 9.47
C VAL A 75 -30.66 7.34 10.78
N THR A 76 -30.00 6.75 11.77
CA THR A 76 -29.63 7.42 13.01
C THR A 76 -28.13 7.27 13.26
N ILE A 77 -27.45 8.38 13.54
CA ILE A 77 -26.00 8.46 13.75
C ILE A 77 -25.71 9.06 15.13
N GLY A 78 -24.79 8.45 15.89
CA GLY A 78 -24.19 9.01 17.10
C GLY A 78 -22.68 9.08 16.96
N GLY A 79 -22.04 10.03 17.65
CA GLY A 79 -20.58 10.17 17.66
C GLY A 79 -20.01 10.77 16.39
N ASN A 80 -18.94 10.18 15.85
CA ASN A 80 -18.24 10.68 14.68
C ASN A 80 -19.09 10.54 13.41
N ARG A 81 -19.66 11.67 12.97
CA ARG A 81 -20.57 11.70 11.82
C ARG A 81 -19.87 11.40 10.51
N HIS A 82 -18.63 11.82 10.37
CA HIS A 82 -17.89 11.65 9.13
C HIS A 82 -17.69 10.16 8.82
N TRP A 83 -17.16 9.38 9.75
CA TRP A 83 -16.95 7.94 9.56
C TRP A 83 -18.24 7.14 9.47
N ALA A 84 -19.28 7.56 10.19
CA ALA A 84 -20.59 6.94 10.06
C ALA A 84 -21.18 7.12 8.64
N GLU A 85 -21.05 8.31 8.05
CA GLU A 85 -21.52 8.57 6.66
C GLU A 85 -20.68 7.81 5.63
N GLU A 86 -19.36 7.69 5.81
CA GLU A 86 -18.53 6.87 4.92
C GLU A 86 -18.93 5.39 4.98
N THR A 87 -19.23 4.86 6.16
CA THR A 87 -19.77 3.51 6.32
C THR A 87 -21.14 3.37 5.66
N LEU A 88 -22.03 4.33 5.85
CA LEU A 88 -23.36 4.32 5.21
C LEU A 88 -23.26 4.33 3.67
N LYS A 89 -22.33 5.10 3.10
CA LYS A 89 -22.08 5.10 1.65
C LYS A 89 -21.67 3.72 1.14
N GLN A 90 -20.84 3.01 1.90
CA GLN A 90 -20.42 1.64 1.56
C GLN A 90 -21.54 0.61 1.70
N LEU A 91 -22.45 0.79 2.65
CA LEU A 91 -23.62 -0.07 2.85
C LEU A 91 -24.72 0.14 1.80
N THR A 92 -24.75 1.34 1.18
CA THR A 92 -25.83 1.74 0.26
C THR A 92 -25.50 1.29 -1.15
N ASP A 93 -26.35 0.48 -1.79
CA ASP A 93 -26.19 0.02 -3.17
C ASP A 93 -26.42 1.11 -4.22
N SER A 94 -26.28 0.77 -5.52
CA SER A 94 -26.48 1.68 -6.64
C SER A 94 -27.91 2.26 -6.74
N ASP A 95 -28.90 1.56 -6.17
CA ASP A 95 -30.29 1.98 -6.15
C ASP A 95 -30.62 2.87 -4.93
N GLY A 96 -29.61 3.18 -4.12
CA GLY A 96 -29.76 3.97 -2.90
C GLY A 96 -30.39 3.19 -1.75
N ARG A 97 -30.20 1.88 -1.69
CA ARG A 97 -30.80 1.00 -0.69
C ARG A 97 -29.70 0.41 0.22
N ALA A 98 -30.04 0.25 1.50
CA ALA A 98 -29.21 -0.41 2.50
C ALA A 98 -30.02 -1.43 3.31
N PRO A 99 -29.38 -2.46 3.89
CA PRO A 99 -30.02 -3.38 4.80
C PRO A 99 -30.41 -2.70 6.13
N ASP A 100 -31.28 -3.31 6.89
CA ASP A 100 -31.47 -2.97 8.29
C ASP A 100 -30.21 -3.42 9.07
N VAL A 101 -29.49 -2.45 9.68
CA VAL A 101 -28.22 -2.69 10.33
C VAL A 101 -28.03 -1.84 11.58
N GLU A 102 -27.35 -2.39 12.56
CA GLU A 102 -26.89 -1.70 13.76
C GLU A 102 -25.37 -1.86 13.87
N ILE A 103 -24.67 -0.74 13.90
CA ILE A 103 -23.21 -0.67 13.98
C ILE A 103 -22.80 0.16 15.19
N HIS A 104 -21.81 -0.35 15.92
CA HIS A 104 -21.02 0.41 16.89
C HIS A 104 -19.55 0.20 16.53
N ASP A 105 -18.84 1.27 16.20
CA ASP A 105 -17.54 1.17 15.58
C ASP A 105 -16.58 2.28 16.05
N TRP A 106 -15.29 1.97 16.09
CA TRP A 106 -14.22 2.87 16.48
C TRP A 106 -12.89 2.41 15.91
N ALA A 107 -11.94 3.34 15.78
CA ALA A 107 -10.59 3.03 15.36
C ALA A 107 -9.75 2.53 16.55
N ALA A 108 -9.02 1.45 16.37
CA ALA A 108 -8.06 0.95 17.36
C ALA A 108 -6.86 1.89 17.52
N TYR A 109 -6.45 2.56 16.42
CA TYR A 109 -5.35 3.51 16.42
C TYR A 109 -5.81 4.90 15.93
N PRO A 110 -5.42 5.98 16.62
CA PRO A 110 -5.85 7.35 16.28
C PRO A 110 -5.23 7.86 14.98
N LEU A 111 -4.04 7.37 14.56
CA LEU A 111 -3.36 7.78 13.35
C LEU A 111 -3.34 6.64 12.34
N ARG A 112 -3.97 6.86 11.19
CA ARG A 112 -4.03 5.93 10.07
C ARG A 112 -3.70 6.71 8.81
N GLY A 113 -2.42 6.66 8.44
CA GLY A 113 -1.87 7.56 7.44
C GLY A 113 -1.66 6.92 6.07
N PHE A 114 -1.52 7.80 5.10
CA PHE A 114 -1.01 7.49 3.77
C PHE A 114 0.01 8.55 3.38
N MET A 115 1.20 8.10 2.96
CA MET A 115 2.26 8.96 2.45
C MET A 115 2.32 8.89 0.94
N HIS A 116 2.45 10.04 0.29
CA HIS A 116 2.63 10.16 -1.15
C HIS A 116 3.92 10.91 -1.47
N ASP A 117 4.81 10.23 -2.17
CA ASP A 117 6.06 10.82 -2.66
C ASP A 117 5.79 11.65 -3.94
N THR A 118 5.74 12.96 -3.77
CA THR A 118 5.63 13.91 -4.88
C THR A 118 6.98 14.59 -5.19
N GLY A 119 7.96 14.42 -4.34
CA GLY A 119 9.33 14.88 -4.55
C GLY A 119 9.97 14.23 -5.77
N ARG A 120 9.86 12.88 -5.84
CA ARG A 120 10.41 12.10 -6.96
C ARG A 120 9.58 12.14 -8.23
N ASN A 121 8.25 12.12 -8.12
CA ASN A 121 7.33 12.24 -9.26
C ASN A 121 6.19 13.19 -8.91
N TYR A 122 6.16 14.37 -9.54
CA TYR A 122 5.12 15.37 -9.30
C TYR A 122 3.72 14.83 -9.62
N GLN A 123 2.76 15.08 -8.74
CA GLN A 123 1.35 14.75 -8.90
C GLN A 123 0.51 16.01 -9.01
N PRO A 124 -0.28 16.20 -10.08
CA PRO A 124 -1.21 17.33 -10.17
C PRO A 124 -2.22 17.33 -9.02
N LEU A 125 -2.61 18.51 -8.56
CA LEU A 125 -3.55 18.70 -7.45
C LEU A 125 -4.86 17.88 -7.56
N PRO A 126 -5.49 17.74 -8.75
CA PRO A 126 -6.67 16.87 -8.89
C PRO A 126 -6.39 15.40 -8.54
N MET A 127 -5.20 14.88 -8.84
CA MET A 127 -4.85 13.51 -8.49
C MET A 127 -4.63 13.35 -6.98
N LEU A 128 -4.03 14.34 -6.32
CA LEU A 128 -3.90 14.35 -4.87
C LEU A 128 -5.28 14.42 -4.18
N LYS A 129 -6.22 15.20 -4.72
CA LYS A 129 -7.61 15.22 -4.23
C LYS A 129 -8.30 13.87 -4.38
N ASN A 130 -8.09 13.16 -5.48
CA ASN A 130 -8.58 11.79 -5.63
C ASN A 130 -7.96 10.85 -4.57
N THR A 131 -6.68 10.99 -4.27
CA THR A 131 -6.04 10.24 -3.18
C THR A 131 -6.69 10.54 -1.83
N ILE A 132 -6.99 11.81 -1.54
CA ILE A 132 -7.70 12.21 -0.31
C ILE A 132 -9.12 11.60 -0.26
N ASP A 133 -9.84 11.54 -1.39
CA ASP A 133 -11.17 10.90 -1.46
C ASP A 133 -11.10 9.38 -1.19
N LEU A 134 -10.04 8.71 -1.68
CA LEU A 134 -9.77 7.30 -1.39
C LEU A 134 -9.46 7.08 0.09
N MET A 135 -8.62 7.94 0.67
CA MET A 135 -8.30 7.92 2.10
C MET A 135 -9.56 8.05 2.96
N ALA A 136 -10.43 9.00 2.64
CA ALA A 136 -11.70 9.19 3.35
C ALA A 136 -12.59 7.95 3.27
N ARG A 137 -12.74 7.36 2.09
CA ARG A 137 -13.52 6.13 1.88
C ARG A 137 -13.06 4.99 2.77
N TYR A 138 -11.76 4.83 2.95
CA TYR A 138 -11.16 3.77 3.76
C TYR A 138 -10.75 4.23 5.16
N LYS A 139 -11.30 5.35 5.65
CA LYS A 139 -11.11 5.88 7.01
C LYS A 139 -9.64 6.10 7.40
N LEU A 140 -8.78 6.41 6.42
CA LEU A 140 -7.46 6.95 6.66
C LEU A 140 -7.59 8.44 6.95
N ASN A 141 -6.90 8.94 7.99
CA ASN A 141 -7.12 10.28 8.54
C ASN A 141 -5.87 11.17 8.56
N PHE A 142 -4.75 10.71 7.97
CA PHE A 142 -3.48 11.41 8.07
C PHE A 142 -2.71 11.32 6.74
N PHE A 143 -2.64 12.43 6.00
CA PHE A 143 -1.93 12.50 4.72
C PHE A 143 -0.52 13.03 4.94
N HIS A 144 0.48 12.17 4.78
CA HIS A 144 1.88 12.52 4.81
C HIS A 144 2.33 12.89 3.40
N TRP A 145 2.64 14.17 3.19
CA TRP A 145 2.98 14.71 1.89
C TRP A 145 4.49 14.91 1.77
N HIS A 146 5.19 13.97 1.11
CA HIS A 146 6.62 14.03 0.87
C HIS A 146 6.89 14.97 -0.31
N LEU A 147 7.29 16.21 0.00
CA LEU A 147 7.33 17.34 -0.93
C LEU A 147 8.70 17.58 -1.54
N THR A 148 9.76 17.01 -0.99
CA THR A 148 11.13 17.21 -1.48
C THR A 148 11.89 15.89 -1.50
N ASP A 149 12.66 15.67 -2.55
CA ASP A 149 13.60 14.55 -2.66
C ASP A 149 14.68 14.89 -3.69
N ASN A 150 15.71 14.06 -3.86
CA ASN A 150 16.83 14.29 -4.78
C ASN A 150 16.48 14.97 -6.11
N PRO A 151 15.37 14.63 -6.79
CA PRO A 151 15.00 15.27 -8.05
C PRO A 151 14.60 16.74 -7.92
N ALA A 152 13.88 17.12 -6.85
CA ALA A 152 13.27 18.45 -6.82
C ALA A 152 12.77 18.90 -5.44
N TRP A 153 12.67 20.21 -5.29
CA TRP A 153 11.89 20.93 -4.28
C TRP A 153 10.51 21.26 -4.87
N ARG A 154 9.43 20.71 -4.31
CA ARG A 154 8.06 20.84 -4.84
C ARG A 154 7.20 21.88 -4.12
N ILE A 155 7.78 22.79 -3.38
CA ILE A 155 7.08 23.86 -2.67
C ILE A 155 7.46 25.19 -3.31
N GLU A 156 6.50 26.08 -3.52
CA GLU A 156 6.80 27.47 -3.87
C GLU A 156 7.83 28.04 -2.88
N CYS A 157 8.87 28.68 -3.38
CA CYS A 157 9.88 29.30 -2.55
C CYS A 157 10.14 30.73 -3.05
N LYS A 158 9.63 31.71 -2.32
CA LYS A 158 9.72 33.14 -2.66
C LYS A 158 11.05 33.73 -2.25
N CYS A 159 11.60 33.29 -1.10
CA CYS A 159 12.91 33.73 -0.61
C CYS A 159 14.06 33.21 -1.49
N TYR A 160 13.93 32.01 -2.04
CA TYR A 160 14.90 31.39 -2.96
C TYR A 160 14.22 30.79 -4.18
N PRO A 161 13.73 31.61 -5.16
CA PRO A 161 12.99 31.12 -6.32
C PRO A 161 13.77 30.12 -7.19
N GLN A 162 15.11 30.14 -7.11
CA GLN A 162 15.97 29.21 -7.81
C GLN A 162 15.79 27.75 -7.38
N LEU A 163 15.21 27.45 -6.19
CA LEU A 163 14.83 26.09 -5.80
C LEU A 163 13.74 25.50 -6.69
N ASN A 164 12.92 26.37 -7.30
CA ASN A 164 11.88 25.97 -8.24
C ASN A 164 12.34 25.99 -9.71
N ASP A 165 13.58 26.44 -10.00
CA ASP A 165 14.10 26.51 -11.35
C ASP A 165 14.46 25.11 -11.89
N ALA A 166 13.90 24.78 -13.05
CA ALA A 166 14.09 23.50 -13.73
C ALA A 166 15.57 23.14 -13.98
N GLN A 167 16.45 24.14 -14.14
CA GLN A 167 17.88 23.91 -14.45
C GLN A 167 18.64 23.20 -13.32
N PHE A 168 18.18 23.32 -12.06
CA PHE A 168 18.83 22.71 -10.89
C PHE A 168 18.19 21.38 -10.47
N GLN A 169 17.04 21.04 -11.08
CA GLN A 169 16.30 19.83 -10.79
C GLN A 169 16.69 18.69 -11.75
N ARG A 170 16.35 17.46 -11.38
CA ARG A 170 16.68 16.29 -12.21
C ARG A 170 15.85 16.29 -13.48
N LYS A 171 16.53 16.28 -14.63
CA LYS A 171 15.90 16.23 -15.95
C LYS A 171 15.04 14.97 -16.13
N GLY A 172 13.84 15.14 -16.68
CA GLY A 172 12.87 14.07 -16.89
C GLY A 172 12.05 13.70 -15.66
N ARG A 173 12.26 14.39 -14.53
CA ARG A 173 11.53 14.19 -13.28
C ARG A 173 10.61 15.38 -12.96
N ASP A 174 9.79 15.80 -13.93
CA ASP A 174 8.87 16.93 -13.79
C ASP A 174 9.56 18.21 -13.31
N GLU A 175 10.71 18.52 -13.89
CA GLU A 175 11.50 19.68 -13.53
C GLU A 175 10.71 21.01 -13.69
N GLY A 176 10.89 21.90 -12.74
CA GLY A 176 10.20 23.19 -12.68
C GLY A 176 8.74 23.11 -12.20
N LYS A 177 8.22 21.92 -11.88
CA LYS A 177 6.89 21.77 -11.27
C LYS A 177 6.96 21.80 -9.75
N PHE A 178 6.10 22.57 -9.15
CA PHE A 178 5.95 22.73 -7.70
C PHE A 178 4.50 23.09 -7.36
N TYR A 179 4.15 23.06 -6.09
CA TYR A 179 2.86 23.50 -5.57
C TYR A 179 3.00 24.92 -5.02
N THR A 180 2.11 25.81 -5.45
CA THR A 180 2.00 27.14 -4.86
C THR A 180 1.46 27.05 -3.43
N TYR A 181 1.71 28.05 -2.62
CA TYR A 181 1.12 28.09 -1.26
C TYR A 181 -0.41 28.14 -1.30
N GLU A 182 -1.00 28.70 -2.36
CA GLU A 182 -2.45 28.65 -2.57
C GLU A 182 -2.93 27.19 -2.80
N GLU A 183 -2.27 26.43 -3.67
CA GLU A 183 -2.57 25.02 -3.91
C GLU A 183 -2.37 24.15 -2.67
N ILE A 184 -1.33 24.43 -1.87
CA ILE A 184 -1.10 23.73 -0.60
C ILE A 184 -2.25 23.99 0.38
N ARG A 185 -2.67 25.27 0.56
CA ARG A 185 -3.82 25.61 1.41
C ARG A 185 -5.12 25.00 0.88
N GLU A 186 -5.32 24.96 -0.44
CA GLU A 186 -6.46 24.31 -1.06
C GLU A 186 -6.53 22.82 -0.74
N LEU A 187 -5.41 22.09 -0.86
CA LEU A 187 -5.37 20.67 -0.53
C LEU A 187 -5.60 20.41 0.95
N ILE A 188 -5.01 21.23 1.84
CA ILE A 188 -5.23 21.14 3.28
C ILE A 188 -6.71 21.34 3.63
N SER A 189 -7.34 22.36 3.06
CA SER A 189 -8.78 22.61 3.25
C SER A 189 -9.64 21.46 2.74
N TYR A 190 -9.30 20.93 1.56
CA TYR A 190 -9.99 19.80 0.94
C TYR A 190 -9.90 18.53 1.81
N ALA A 191 -8.73 18.24 2.35
CA ALA A 191 -8.48 17.11 3.25
C ALA A 191 -9.20 17.27 4.59
N SER A 192 -9.13 18.46 5.19
CA SER A 192 -9.79 18.77 6.47
C SER A 192 -11.31 18.57 6.41
N GLN A 193 -11.96 18.96 5.31
CA GLN A 193 -13.40 18.71 5.08
C GLN A 193 -13.76 17.22 5.06
N ARG A 194 -12.77 16.34 4.91
CA ARG A 194 -12.88 14.87 4.89
C ARG A 194 -12.33 14.20 6.14
N GLY A 195 -12.09 14.98 7.18
CA GLY A 195 -11.53 14.47 8.44
C GLY A 195 -10.06 14.02 8.32
N ILE A 196 -9.34 14.51 7.32
CA ILE A 196 -7.94 14.14 7.06
C ILE A 196 -7.03 15.32 7.37
N MET A 197 -6.03 15.07 8.21
CA MET A 197 -4.96 16.00 8.53
C MET A 197 -3.83 15.86 7.50
N VAL A 198 -3.27 16.98 7.06
CA VAL A 198 -2.09 17.00 6.18
C VAL A 198 -0.84 17.26 7.00
N MET A 199 0.18 16.43 6.80
CA MET A 199 1.52 16.63 7.34
C MET A 199 2.49 16.80 6.17
N PRO A 200 3.01 18.01 5.94
CA PRO A 200 4.07 18.22 4.95
C PRO A 200 5.40 17.67 5.45
N GLU A 201 6.20 17.17 4.51
CA GLU A 201 7.58 16.78 4.75
C GLU A 201 8.53 17.57 3.84
N ILE A 202 9.58 18.09 4.44
CA ILE A 202 10.79 18.53 3.78
C ILE A 202 11.92 17.64 4.30
N ASP A 203 12.44 16.78 3.45
CA ASP A 203 13.50 15.85 3.85
C ASP A 203 14.85 16.58 3.95
N MET A 204 15.44 16.51 5.16
CA MET A 204 16.63 17.29 5.54
C MET A 204 17.52 16.46 6.47
N PRO A 205 18.85 16.45 6.29
CA PRO A 205 19.60 17.05 5.18
C PRO A 205 19.83 16.08 4.02
N GLY A 206 19.32 14.83 4.13
CA GLY A 206 19.37 13.81 3.10
C GLY A 206 18.48 14.12 1.89
N HIS A 207 18.50 13.24 0.90
CA HIS A 207 17.61 13.31 -0.29
C HIS A 207 17.49 14.71 -0.93
N SER A 208 18.59 15.46 -0.96
CA SER A 208 18.61 16.91 -1.25
C SER A 208 19.56 17.31 -2.39
N GLN A 209 19.76 16.43 -3.39
CA GLN A 209 20.66 16.72 -4.51
C GLN A 209 20.30 18.03 -5.24
N PHE A 210 19.00 18.33 -5.41
CA PHE A 210 18.52 19.59 -5.98
C PHE A 210 19.08 20.81 -5.23
N PHE A 211 19.18 20.75 -3.89
CA PHE A 211 19.67 21.84 -3.06
C PHE A 211 21.17 22.10 -3.32
N THR A 212 21.96 21.03 -3.33
CA THR A 212 23.39 21.13 -3.64
C THR A 212 23.62 21.63 -5.07
N ASN A 213 22.79 21.21 -6.03
CA ASN A 213 22.84 21.72 -7.41
C ASN A 213 22.53 23.22 -7.47
N THR A 214 21.59 23.70 -6.65
CA THR A 214 21.17 25.10 -6.63
C THR A 214 22.22 26.02 -5.98
N PHE A 215 22.79 25.61 -4.85
CA PHE A 215 23.60 26.49 -4.01
C PHE A 215 25.10 26.16 -3.98
N GLY A 216 25.49 24.95 -4.40
CA GLY A 216 26.89 24.49 -4.37
C GLY A 216 27.35 24.00 -2.99
N PHE A 217 26.47 23.92 -2.00
CA PHE A 217 26.75 23.41 -0.65
C PHE A 217 25.57 22.57 -0.13
N THR A 218 25.82 21.78 0.91
CA THR A 218 24.81 20.85 1.49
C THR A 218 23.95 21.55 2.54
N MET A 219 22.78 20.97 2.83
CA MET A 219 21.83 21.50 3.82
C MET A 219 22.39 21.53 5.26
N ASP A 220 23.30 20.61 5.60
CA ASP A 220 23.93 20.53 6.93
C ASP A 220 25.08 21.52 7.14
N SER A 221 25.55 22.20 6.08
CA SER A 221 26.55 23.25 6.18
C SER A 221 25.96 24.50 6.89
N GLU A 222 26.82 25.39 7.41
CA GLU A 222 26.38 26.63 8.06
C GLU A 222 25.58 27.55 7.10
N ASP A 223 25.95 27.62 5.84
CA ASP A 223 25.22 28.39 4.82
C ASP A 223 23.93 27.65 4.42
N GLY A 224 23.93 26.31 4.39
CA GLY A 224 22.76 25.50 4.16
C GLY A 224 21.70 25.67 5.24
N LYS A 225 22.11 25.67 6.52
CA LYS A 225 21.21 25.94 7.66
C LYS A 225 20.56 27.32 7.60
N LYS A 226 21.28 28.36 7.14
CA LYS A 226 20.71 29.70 6.94
C LYS A 226 19.63 29.70 5.85
N VAL A 227 19.91 29.09 4.71
CA VAL A 227 18.92 28.95 3.63
C VAL A 227 17.70 28.16 4.09
N LEU A 228 17.91 27.03 4.78
CA LEU A 228 16.81 26.23 5.31
C LEU A 228 15.97 26.98 6.31
N LEU A 229 16.60 27.77 7.22
CA LEU A 229 15.87 28.59 8.18
C LEU A 229 14.92 29.57 7.47
N GLU A 230 15.41 30.30 6.46
CA GLU A 230 14.60 31.26 5.71
C GLU A 230 13.47 30.57 4.93
N CYS A 231 13.74 29.40 4.32
CA CYS A 231 12.71 28.60 3.64
C CYS A 231 11.63 28.11 4.61
N LEU A 232 12.03 27.65 5.80
CA LEU A 232 11.09 27.15 6.81
C LEU A 232 10.29 28.28 7.46
N ASP A 233 10.91 29.45 7.70
CA ASP A 233 10.20 30.64 8.20
C ASP A 233 9.15 31.11 7.19
N GLU A 234 9.47 31.11 5.90
CA GLU A 234 8.50 31.38 4.83
C GLU A 234 7.38 30.36 4.85
N PHE A 235 7.70 29.07 4.84
CA PHE A 235 6.70 28.00 4.84
C PHE A 235 5.78 28.09 6.07
N PHE A 236 6.34 28.32 7.26
CA PHE A 236 5.58 28.39 8.50
C PHE A 236 4.70 29.65 8.59
N SER A 237 5.12 30.72 7.93
CA SER A 237 4.32 31.94 7.79
C SER A 237 3.13 31.74 6.84
N GLU A 238 3.36 31.10 5.69
CA GLU A 238 2.32 30.84 4.68
C GLU A 238 1.34 29.74 5.09
N ILE A 239 1.80 28.76 5.84
CA ILE A 239 1.02 27.61 6.32
C ILE A 239 1.08 27.57 7.85
N PRO A 240 0.17 28.23 8.58
CA PRO A 240 0.18 28.24 10.04
C PRO A 240 0.03 26.87 10.69
N ALA A 241 0.56 26.68 11.90
CA ALA A 241 0.48 25.44 12.67
C ALA A 241 -0.98 24.97 12.91
N SER A 242 -1.94 25.88 12.94
CA SER A 242 -3.38 25.55 13.02
C SER A 242 -3.92 24.77 11.81
N LEU A 243 -3.27 24.90 10.66
CA LEU A 243 -3.60 24.14 9.43
C LEU A 243 -2.82 22.82 9.35
N CYS A 244 -1.55 22.83 9.76
CA CYS A 244 -0.65 21.68 9.75
C CYS A 244 0.07 21.57 11.11
N PRO A 245 -0.53 20.92 12.12
CA PRO A 245 0.05 20.81 13.46
C PRO A 245 1.22 19.82 13.54
N TYR A 246 1.47 19.03 12.50
CA TYR A 246 2.63 18.15 12.35
C TYR A 246 3.51 18.61 11.19
N PHE A 247 4.81 18.39 11.32
CA PHE A 247 5.76 18.62 10.24
C PHE A 247 6.85 17.54 10.27
N HIS A 248 7.10 16.90 9.12
CA HIS A 248 8.09 15.85 9.02
C HIS A 248 9.41 16.41 8.46
N VAL A 249 10.51 16.09 9.15
CA VAL A 249 11.85 16.62 8.81
C VAL A 249 12.71 15.62 7.99
N GLY A 250 12.16 14.45 7.63
CA GLY A 250 12.90 13.40 6.94
C GLY A 250 13.99 12.80 7.82
N SER A 251 15.24 12.99 7.42
CA SER A 251 16.47 12.69 8.16
C SER A 251 16.94 11.23 8.11
N ASP A 252 16.48 10.43 7.16
CA ASP A 252 16.96 9.08 6.91
C ASP A 252 18.12 9.03 5.89
N GLU A 253 18.70 7.86 5.78
CA GLU A 253 19.72 7.47 4.77
C GLU A 253 20.90 8.45 4.59
N ILE A 254 21.28 9.19 5.64
CA ILE A 254 22.30 10.24 5.57
C ILE A 254 23.37 10.09 6.67
N HIS A 255 24.61 10.40 6.31
CA HIS A 255 25.74 10.52 7.23
C HIS A 255 26.33 11.91 7.11
N ILE A 256 26.33 12.68 8.20
CA ILE A 256 26.87 14.04 8.30
C ILE A 256 27.84 14.16 9.45
N ALA A 257 28.61 15.24 9.48
CA ALA A 257 29.68 15.46 10.47
C ALA A 257 29.12 15.64 11.90
N ASP A 258 27.99 16.34 12.04
CA ASP A 258 27.33 16.58 13.34
C ASP A 258 25.86 16.17 13.31
N PRO A 259 25.55 14.85 13.39
CA PRO A 259 24.18 14.37 13.35
C PRO A 259 23.34 14.83 14.54
N ASN A 260 23.93 14.94 15.73
CA ASN A 260 23.21 15.37 16.94
C ASN A 260 22.88 16.87 16.89
N GLY A 261 23.84 17.70 16.47
CA GLY A 261 23.65 19.15 16.38
C GLY A 261 22.58 19.49 15.33
N PHE A 262 22.66 18.91 14.14
CA PHE A 262 21.66 19.14 13.09
C PHE A 262 20.26 18.67 13.52
N ALA A 263 20.14 17.44 14.04
CA ALA A 263 18.87 16.89 14.49
C ALA A 263 18.25 17.72 15.61
N THR A 264 19.05 18.16 16.58
CA THR A 264 18.57 19.02 17.68
C THR A 264 18.08 20.37 17.15
N TRP A 265 18.82 20.99 16.26
CA TRP A 265 18.48 22.29 15.67
C TRP A 265 17.14 22.21 14.92
N ILE A 266 17.00 21.29 13.97
CA ILE A 266 15.83 21.27 13.10
C ILE A 266 14.54 20.83 13.83
N GLN A 267 14.63 19.82 14.71
CA GLN A 267 13.47 19.35 15.47
C GLN A 267 13.01 20.39 16.49
N THR A 268 13.95 21.14 17.09
CA THR A 268 13.62 22.25 18.00
C THR A 268 12.96 23.40 17.24
N LEU A 269 13.47 23.76 16.07
CA LEU A 269 12.88 24.79 15.21
C LEU A 269 11.41 24.47 14.87
N VAL A 270 11.14 23.24 14.45
CA VAL A 270 9.77 22.78 14.17
C VAL A 270 8.89 22.87 15.43
N LYS A 271 9.36 22.41 16.58
CA LYS A 271 8.63 22.49 17.84
C LYS A 271 8.34 23.94 18.23
N ASP A 272 9.32 24.81 18.12
CA ASP A 272 9.19 26.23 18.51
C ASP A 272 8.25 27.00 17.58
N SER A 273 8.03 26.50 16.34
CA SER A 273 6.98 27.01 15.45
C SER A 273 5.55 26.58 15.85
N GLY A 274 5.41 25.88 16.97
CA GLY A 274 4.12 25.40 17.49
C GLY A 274 3.65 24.08 16.87
N ARG A 275 4.55 23.32 16.19
CA ARG A 275 4.25 22.05 15.55
C ARG A 275 4.86 20.86 16.29
N ILE A 276 4.32 19.68 16.02
CA ILE A 276 4.89 18.41 16.46
C ILE A 276 5.82 17.90 15.35
N PRO A 277 7.15 17.82 15.61
CA PRO A 277 8.06 17.24 14.64
C PRO A 277 7.88 15.75 14.51
N MET A 278 8.02 15.25 13.27
CA MET A 278 8.16 13.82 12.96
C MET A 278 9.47 13.61 12.17
N ALA A 279 10.05 12.42 12.29
CA ALA A 279 11.26 12.03 11.56
C ALA A 279 11.30 10.52 11.32
N TRP A 280 11.99 10.11 10.25
CA TRP A 280 12.23 8.70 9.96
C TRP A 280 13.07 8.02 11.03
N ASP A 281 12.76 6.77 11.38
CA ASP A 281 13.49 5.91 12.29
C ASP A 281 13.65 4.50 11.68
N PRO A 282 14.89 4.07 11.33
CA PRO A 282 16.17 4.71 11.61
C PRO A 282 16.44 5.95 10.74
N GLY A 283 17.20 6.87 11.30
CA GLY A 283 17.59 8.14 10.69
C GLY A 283 18.53 8.89 11.63
N LEU A 284 18.61 10.22 11.50
CA LEU A 284 19.29 11.04 12.47
C LEU A 284 18.62 10.93 13.87
N PRO A 285 19.34 11.24 14.99
CA PRO A 285 18.79 11.11 16.33
C PRO A 285 17.49 11.91 16.53
N THR A 286 16.51 11.28 17.18
CA THR A 286 15.23 11.93 17.50
C THR A 286 15.18 12.41 18.94
N LEU A 287 14.62 13.60 19.17
CA LEU A 287 14.38 14.15 20.49
C LEU A 287 13.11 13.53 21.14
N PRO A 288 12.99 13.51 22.47
CA PRO A 288 11.86 12.84 23.15
C PRO A 288 10.46 13.36 22.76
N PHE A 289 10.36 14.59 22.26
CA PHE A 289 9.11 15.20 21.80
C PHE A 289 8.80 14.92 20.32
N THR A 290 9.75 14.35 19.57
CA THR A 290 9.58 14.02 18.15
C THR A 290 8.90 12.67 18.01
N VAL A 291 7.92 12.59 17.13
CA VAL A 291 7.27 11.32 16.76
C VAL A 291 8.15 10.60 15.74
N ARG A 292 8.50 9.35 16.02
CA ARG A 292 9.33 8.53 15.14
C ARG A 292 8.45 7.77 14.14
N GLN A 293 8.80 7.82 12.87
CA GLN A 293 8.17 7.00 11.84
C GLN A 293 9.07 5.81 11.52
N GLY A 294 8.69 4.63 12.00
CA GLY A 294 9.48 3.41 11.84
C GLY A 294 9.30 2.80 10.45
N TRP A 295 10.40 2.62 9.70
CA TRP A 295 10.34 2.19 8.30
C TRP A 295 11.11 0.89 7.98
N ASN A 296 11.92 0.38 8.88
CA ASN A 296 12.62 -0.89 8.67
C ASN A 296 12.73 -1.72 9.97
N GLU A 297 13.36 -2.89 9.90
CA GLU A 297 13.50 -3.82 11.03
C GLU A 297 14.21 -3.22 12.25
N ALA A 298 15.11 -2.26 12.05
CA ALA A 298 15.82 -1.58 13.14
C ALA A 298 15.00 -0.47 13.79
N SER A 299 13.78 -0.18 13.30
CA SER A 299 12.90 0.82 13.87
C SER A 299 12.30 0.38 15.21
N ALA A 300 11.93 1.36 16.02
CA ALA A 300 11.30 1.09 17.30
C ALA A 300 9.94 0.39 17.21
N ALA A 301 9.23 0.57 16.10
CA ALA A 301 7.96 -0.10 15.84
C ALA A 301 8.12 -1.63 15.76
N ASN A 302 9.30 -2.11 15.34
CA ASN A 302 9.59 -3.55 15.21
C ASN A 302 10.24 -4.14 16.45
N THR A 303 11.02 -3.35 17.18
CA THR A 303 11.74 -3.83 18.39
C THR A 303 10.89 -3.79 19.65
N GLY A 304 9.58 -3.57 19.53
CA GLY A 304 8.68 -3.42 20.69
C GLY A 304 8.92 -2.14 21.49
N ALA A 305 9.64 -1.18 20.93
CA ALA A 305 9.84 0.17 21.43
C ALA A 305 10.39 0.27 22.87
N SER A 306 10.92 -0.81 23.45
CA SER A 306 11.37 -0.82 24.85
C SER A 306 12.61 0.05 25.08
N GLU A 307 13.43 0.24 24.05
CA GLU A 307 14.73 0.92 24.19
C GLU A 307 14.69 2.41 23.81
N LYS A 308 13.75 2.83 22.94
CA LYS A 308 13.63 4.22 22.51
C LYS A 308 12.43 4.91 23.17
N SER A 309 12.66 6.05 23.77
CA SER A 309 11.60 6.90 24.37
C SER A 309 10.75 7.58 23.30
N GLY A 310 9.54 8.01 23.66
CA GLY A 310 8.68 8.83 22.83
C GLY A 310 7.65 8.04 22.01
N ARG A 311 6.84 8.80 21.27
CA ARG A 311 5.76 8.27 20.43
C ARG A 311 6.29 7.84 19.06
N TYR A 312 5.59 6.92 18.43
CA TYR A 312 5.95 6.44 17.12
C TYR A 312 4.73 6.06 16.26
N VAL A 313 4.95 5.97 14.96
CA VAL A 313 4.05 5.38 13.97
C VAL A 313 4.77 4.29 13.21
N ASP A 314 4.02 3.31 12.74
CA ASP A 314 4.52 2.15 12.03
C ASP A 314 4.37 2.33 10.51
N SER A 315 5.47 2.23 9.77
CA SER A 315 5.49 2.16 8.31
C SER A 315 6.25 0.95 7.78
N PHE A 316 6.68 0.03 8.64
CA PHE A 316 7.55 -1.06 8.26
C PHE A 316 6.97 -1.97 7.18
N VAL A 317 5.75 -2.46 7.36
CA VAL A 317 5.05 -3.25 6.32
C VAL A 317 4.30 -2.36 5.33
N GLY A 318 4.37 -1.04 5.55
CA GLY A 318 3.62 -0.06 4.80
C GLY A 318 4.24 0.40 3.48
N TYR A 319 5.32 -0.20 2.98
CA TYR A 319 5.97 0.22 1.74
C TYR A 319 5.37 -0.50 0.53
N LEU A 320 4.48 0.19 -0.20
CA LEU A 320 3.78 -0.34 -1.38
C LEU A 320 4.71 -0.73 -2.52
N ASN A 321 5.85 -0.07 -2.66
CA ASN A 321 6.84 -0.36 -3.69
C ASN A 321 7.65 -1.64 -3.41
N TYR A 322 7.42 -2.31 -2.30
CA TYR A 322 8.23 -3.44 -1.88
C TYR A 322 7.66 -4.79 -2.32
N TYR A 323 6.34 -4.92 -2.48
CA TYR A 323 5.65 -6.15 -2.85
C TYR A 323 4.71 -5.94 -4.05
N ASP A 324 4.34 -7.04 -4.71
CA ASP A 324 3.20 -6.99 -5.61
C ASP A 324 1.88 -6.75 -4.85
N PRO A 325 0.85 -6.26 -5.55
CA PRO A 325 -0.41 -5.88 -4.89
C PRO A 325 -1.11 -7.00 -4.14
N VAL A 326 -0.99 -8.26 -4.60
CA VAL A 326 -1.64 -9.42 -3.97
C VAL A 326 -0.92 -9.81 -2.69
N MET A 327 0.42 -9.95 -2.75
CA MET A 327 1.24 -10.21 -1.56
C MET A 327 1.13 -9.08 -0.56
N PHE A 328 1.15 -7.81 -1.03
CA PHE A 328 1.05 -6.67 -0.13
C PHE A 328 -0.27 -6.69 0.66
N ALA A 329 -1.40 -6.89 -0.02
CA ALA A 329 -2.71 -6.92 0.65
C ALA A 329 -2.77 -8.00 1.74
N MET A 330 -2.25 -9.19 1.46
CA MET A 330 -2.17 -10.29 2.41
C MET A 330 -1.26 -9.95 3.60
N ARG A 331 -0.06 -9.41 3.34
CA ARG A 331 0.88 -9.00 4.41
C ARG A 331 0.31 -7.89 5.28
N ALA A 332 -0.26 -6.85 4.67
CA ALA A 332 -0.85 -5.75 5.40
C ALA A 332 -2.04 -6.18 6.27
N PHE A 333 -2.88 -7.10 5.77
CA PHE A 333 -4.00 -7.64 6.53
C PHE A 333 -3.54 -8.45 7.75
N GLN A 334 -2.44 -9.19 7.62
CA GLN A 334 -1.91 -10.04 8.69
C GLN A 334 -0.93 -9.33 9.60
N HIS A 335 -0.51 -8.11 9.26
CA HIS A 335 0.48 -7.36 10.02
C HIS A 335 0.02 -7.12 11.47
N LYS A 336 0.95 -7.25 12.41
CA LYS A 336 0.75 -6.86 13.81
C LYS A 336 0.89 -5.34 13.92
N ALA A 337 -0.25 -4.65 13.87
CA ALA A 337 -0.30 -3.20 13.80
C ALA A 337 0.52 -2.55 14.91
N ALA A 338 1.46 -1.69 14.54
CA ALA A 338 2.37 -0.98 15.44
C ALA A 338 3.14 -1.90 16.40
N ALA A 339 3.43 -3.14 16.00
CA ALA A 339 4.07 -4.19 16.80
C ALA A 339 3.33 -4.50 18.13
N GLN A 340 2.00 -4.33 18.16
CA GLN A 340 1.19 -4.53 19.36
C GLN A 340 0.10 -5.58 19.17
N GLU A 341 -0.08 -6.46 20.15
CA GLU A 341 -1.23 -7.38 20.21
C GLU A 341 -2.50 -6.64 20.64
N ASN A 342 -2.37 -5.79 21.63
CA ASN A 342 -3.44 -4.96 22.14
C ASN A 342 -3.07 -3.48 21.93
N PRO A 343 -3.92 -2.67 21.29
CA PRO A 343 -3.62 -1.27 21.05
C PRO A 343 -3.34 -0.50 22.34
N ASP A 344 -2.11 0.03 22.46
CA ASP A 344 -1.72 1.02 23.45
C ASP A 344 -1.26 2.28 22.72
N THR A 345 -2.18 3.24 22.59
CA THR A 345 -1.98 4.47 21.85
C THR A 345 -1.23 5.56 22.61
N THR A 346 -0.78 5.29 23.83
CA THR A 346 0.03 6.26 24.60
C THR A 346 1.38 6.49 23.95
N ARG A 347 1.94 5.46 23.29
CA ARG A 347 3.21 5.51 22.54
C ARG A 347 3.03 5.22 21.06
N ALA A 348 2.32 4.15 20.71
CA ALA A 348 2.05 3.73 19.34
C ALA A 348 0.83 4.47 18.80
N LEU A 349 1.03 5.51 18.01
CA LEU A 349 -0.06 6.32 17.48
C LEU A 349 -0.84 5.63 16.37
N GLY A 350 -0.21 4.68 15.66
CA GLY A 350 -0.79 3.97 14.53
C GLY A 350 0.22 3.69 13.45
N GLY A 351 -0.18 3.83 12.18
CA GLY A 351 0.69 3.56 11.03
C GLY A 351 0.45 4.48 9.85
N ILE A 352 1.46 4.54 8.97
CA ILE A 352 1.43 5.28 7.71
C ILE A 352 1.83 4.34 6.57
N LEU A 353 0.92 4.14 5.63
CA LEU A 353 1.15 3.43 4.38
C LEU A 353 1.93 4.35 3.42
N CYS A 354 3.05 3.88 2.88
CA CYS A 354 3.95 4.71 2.09
C CYS A 354 3.95 4.30 0.61
N LEU A 355 3.71 5.28 -0.25
CA LEU A 355 3.81 5.14 -1.69
C LEU A 355 5.07 5.85 -2.19
N TRP A 356 6.14 5.06 -2.41
CA TRP A 356 7.39 5.54 -2.96
C TRP A 356 7.45 5.33 -4.46
N ASN A 357 7.86 6.35 -5.17
CA ASN A 357 8.03 6.35 -6.62
C ASN A 357 9.50 6.56 -6.96
N ASP A 358 10.36 5.63 -6.55
CA ASP A 358 11.81 5.74 -6.71
C ASP A 358 12.20 5.93 -8.17
N VAL A 359 11.55 5.20 -9.07
CA VAL A 359 11.79 5.27 -10.51
C VAL A 359 10.84 6.27 -11.18
N ARG A 360 11.31 6.89 -12.25
CA ARG A 360 10.49 7.78 -13.08
C ARG A 360 9.22 7.09 -13.58
N VAL A 361 8.07 7.74 -13.43
CA VAL A 361 6.80 7.31 -13.99
C VAL A 361 6.28 8.37 -14.96
N VAL A 362 6.14 8.00 -16.23
CA VAL A 362 5.71 8.92 -17.29
C VAL A 362 4.21 9.20 -17.17
N GLU A 363 3.40 8.15 -17.21
CA GLU A 363 1.96 8.23 -17.05
C GLU A 363 1.58 8.24 -15.57
N LYS A 364 1.27 9.41 -15.02
CA LYS A 364 1.07 9.60 -13.56
C LYS A 364 0.01 8.69 -12.94
N LYS A 365 -1.02 8.28 -13.70
CA LYS A 365 -2.01 7.29 -13.24
C LYS A 365 -1.39 5.93 -12.88
N ASN A 366 -0.29 5.56 -13.55
CA ASN A 366 0.39 4.30 -13.33
C ASN A 366 1.09 4.24 -11.96
N ILE A 367 1.36 5.37 -11.31
CA ILE A 367 1.92 5.39 -9.95
C ILE A 367 1.06 4.55 -9.00
N ALA A 368 -0.26 4.79 -9.01
CA ALA A 368 -1.19 4.04 -8.18
C ALA A 368 -1.27 2.55 -8.56
N MET A 369 -1.27 2.26 -9.87
CA MET A 369 -1.45 0.89 -10.39
C MET A 369 -0.20 0.04 -10.24
N HIS A 370 0.97 0.60 -10.52
CA HIS A 370 2.26 -0.08 -10.35
C HIS A 370 2.52 -0.45 -8.88
N ASN A 371 2.03 0.35 -7.94
CA ASN A 371 2.25 0.16 -6.52
C ASN A 371 1.06 -0.45 -5.76
N GLY A 372 -0.02 -0.78 -6.45
CA GLY A 372 -1.19 -1.35 -5.78
C GLY A 372 -1.79 -0.46 -4.70
N MET A 373 -1.87 0.86 -4.95
CA MET A 373 -2.25 1.86 -3.94
C MET A 373 -3.63 1.60 -3.33
N ILE A 374 -4.63 1.31 -4.16
CA ILE A 374 -6.02 1.18 -3.69
C ILE A 374 -6.22 -0.04 -2.82
N GLN A 375 -5.75 -1.21 -3.29
CA GLN A 375 -5.83 -2.46 -2.51
C GLN A 375 -4.95 -2.39 -1.27
N GLY A 376 -3.80 -1.73 -1.35
CA GLY A 376 -2.97 -1.44 -0.19
C GLY A 376 -3.69 -0.61 0.86
N MET A 377 -4.39 0.47 0.45
CA MET A 377 -5.21 1.27 1.37
C MET A 377 -6.32 0.44 2.03
N MET A 378 -6.99 -0.43 1.28
CA MET A 378 -8.03 -1.30 1.84
C MET A 378 -7.49 -2.20 2.96
N ALA A 379 -6.42 -2.94 2.69
CA ALA A 379 -5.86 -3.90 3.63
C ALA A 379 -5.20 -3.22 4.85
N PHE A 380 -4.47 -2.14 4.61
CA PHE A 380 -3.81 -1.38 5.67
C PHE A 380 -4.81 -0.67 6.59
N SER A 381 -5.87 -0.06 6.02
CA SER A 381 -6.91 0.59 6.80
C SER A 381 -7.68 -0.41 7.67
N GLU A 382 -7.99 -1.58 7.16
CA GLU A 382 -8.61 -2.67 7.92
C GLU A 382 -7.80 -2.99 9.17
N ARG A 383 -6.49 -3.16 9.02
CA ARG A 383 -5.61 -3.52 10.11
C ARG A 383 -5.52 -2.44 11.19
N PHE A 384 -5.30 -1.19 10.81
CA PHE A 384 -5.13 -0.10 11.76
C PHE A 384 -6.45 0.44 12.32
N TRP A 385 -7.55 0.18 11.65
CA TRP A 385 -8.87 0.45 12.21
C TRP A 385 -9.27 -0.59 13.26
N ARG A 386 -9.12 -1.88 12.93
CA ARG A 386 -9.56 -2.95 13.82
C ARG A 386 -8.57 -3.26 14.94
N GLY A 387 -7.30 -3.01 14.74
CA GLY A 387 -6.26 -3.40 15.69
C GLY A 387 -6.06 -4.92 15.74
N GLY A 388 -5.45 -5.39 16.82
CA GLY A 388 -5.23 -6.81 17.08
C GLY A 388 -3.97 -7.38 16.43
N SER A 389 -3.69 -8.63 16.76
CA SER A 389 -2.60 -9.38 16.16
C SER A 389 -3.06 -10.00 14.85
N GLY A 390 -2.53 -9.49 13.74
CA GLY A 390 -2.21 -10.43 12.69
C GLY A 390 -1.09 -11.32 13.23
N ASN A 391 -1.09 -12.59 12.96
CA ASN A 391 -0.03 -13.48 13.42
C ASN A 391 1.28 -13.34 12.62
N ALA A 392 1.45 -12.28 11.85
CA ALA A 392 2.51 -12.12 10.87
C ALA A 392 3.77 -11.42 11.40
N GLU A 393 4.13 -11.61 12.66
CA GLU A 393 5.51 -11.36 13.08
C GLU A 393 6.47 -12.47 12.62
N SER A 394 5.95 -13.64 12.31
CA SER A 394 6.70 -14.66 11.61
C SER A 394 6.08 -14.85 10.23
N ASP A 395 6.89 -14.94 9.22
CA ASP A 395 6.49 -15.41 7.88
C ASP A 395 5.70 -16.74 7.93
N GLU A 396 5.68 -17.44 9.09
CA GLU A 396 5.00 -18.72 9.34
C GLU A 396 3.50 -18.71 9.10
N SER A 397 2.85 -17.56 9.30
CA SER A 397 1.42 -17.42 9.10
C SER A 397 1.06 -16.70 7.81
N LEU A 398 2.04 -16.40 6.96
CA LEU A 398 1.83 -15.63 5.75
C LEU A 398 0.89 -16.32 4.77
N TYR A 399 0.95 -17.65 4.70
CA TYR A 399 0.14 -18.48 3.81
C TYR A 399 -0.78 -19.42 4.62
N PRO A 400 -1.82 -18.89 5.29
CA PRO A 400 -2.63 -19.69 6.18
C PRO A 400 -3.47 -20.71 5.40
N ASP A 401 -3.62 -21.91 5.98
CA ASP A 401 -4.57 -22.88 5.49
C ASP A 401 -5.98 -22.24 5.39
N PRO A 402 -6.62 -22.27 4.21
CA PRO A 402 -7.97 -21.73 4.03
C PRO A 402 -9.03 -22.27 5.01
N ALA A 403 -8.84 -23.48 5.55
CA ALA A 403 -9.70 -24.08 6.56
C ALA A 403 -9.43 -23.55 7.97
N SER A 404 -8.31 -22.87 8.21
CA SER A 404 -7.99 -22.25 9.50
C SER A 404 -8.87 -21.02 9.76
N GLU A 405 -8.94 -20.56 11.00
CA GLU A 405 -9.62 -19.31 11.35
C GLU A 405 -9.00 -18.10 10.61
N GLN A 406 -7.69 -18.05 10.57
CA GLN A 406 -6.93 -17.00 9.90
C GLN A 406 -7.12 -17.03 8.38
N GLY A 407 -7.13 -18.21 7.76
CA GLY A 407 -7.42 -18.36 6.33
C GLY A 407 -8.83 -17.90 5.96
N ARG A 408 -9.83 -18.22 6.79
CA ARG A 408 -11.20 -17.74 6.60
C ARG A 408 -11.30 -16.22 6.76
N ALA A 409 -10.63 -15.63 7.74
CA ALA A 409 -10.61 -14.18 7.94
C ALA A 409 -9.96 -13.44 6.75
N LEU A 410 -8.86 -13.98 6.22
CA LEU A 410 -8.23 -13.45 5.01
C LEU A 410 -9.17 -13.54 3.80
N ALA A 411 -9.78 -14.69 3.57
CA ALA A 411 -10.73 -14.90 2.46
C ALA A 411 -11.94 -13.95 2.54
N GLU A 412 -12.46 -13.71 3.74
CA GLU A 412 -13.55 -12.75 3.96
C GLU A 412 -13.12 -11.31 3.62
N MET A 413 -11.92 -10.90 4.04
CA MET A 413 -11.37 -9.60 3.68
C MET A 413 -11.22 -9.45 2.17
N GLU A 414 -10.66 -10.45 1.51
CA GLU A 414 -10.49 -10.45 0.05
C GLU A 414 -11.84 -10.39 -0.70
N GLN A 415 -12.87 -11.09 -0.21
CA GLN A 415 -14.22 -10.98 -0.77
C GLN A 415 -14.77 -9.56 -0.67
N ARG A 416 -14.59 -8.87 0.46
CA ARG A 416 -15.00 -7.47 0.63
C ARG A 416 -14.22 -6.56 -0.34
N MET A 417 -12.91 -6.78 -0.50
CA MET A 417 -12.09 -6.05 -1.48
C MET A 417 -12.56 -6.28 -2.91
N MET A 418 -12.94 -7.52 -3.28
CA MET A 418 -13.52 -7.82 -4.60
C MET A 418 -14.85 -7.10 -4.84
N VAL A 419 -15.72 -7.01 -3.83
CA VAL A 419 -16.95 -6.22 -3.92
C VAL A 419 -16.64 -4.75 -4.16
N HIS A 420 -15.66 -4.18 -3.44
CA HIS A 420 -15.24 -2.79 -3.64
C HIS A 420 -14.62 -2.57 -5.02
N ARG A 421 -13.74 -3.47 -5.47
CA ARG A 421 -13.17 -3.44 -6.81
C ARG A 421 -14.27 -3.34 -7.88
N ASN A 422 -15.23 -4.24 -7.83
CA ASN A 422 -16.28 -4.34 -8.84
C ASN A 422 -17.30 -3.18 -8.78
N ARG A 423 -17.42 -2.54 -7.62
CA ARG A 423 -18.41 -1.48 -7.40
C ARG A 423 -17.90 -0.08 -7.69
N TYR A 424 -16.64 0.20 -7.34
CA TYR A 424 -16.13 1.57 -7.30
C TYR A 424 -15.06 1.86 -8.34
N TYR A 425 -14.50 0.84 -8.98
CA TYR A 425 -13.30 0.99 -9.78
C TYR A 425 -13.44 0.37 -11.15
N THR A 426 -12.62 0.86 -12.07
CA THR A 426 -12.45 0.32 -13.41
C THR A 426 -11.09 -0.40 -13.53
N PRO A 427 -10.85 -1.18 -14.60
CA PRO A 427 -9.53 -1.75 -14.88
C PRO A 427 -8.38 -0.74 -14.96
N ASP A 428 -8.69 0.53 -15.25
CA ASP A 428 -7.72 1.62 -15.30
C ASP A 428 -7.40 2.22 -13.91
N ASP A 429 -8.20 1.89 -12.88
CA ASP A 429 -7.97 2.36 -11.52
C ASP A 429 -7.26 1.32 -10.67
N ILE A 430 -7.61 0.05 -10.84
CA ILE A 430 -7.12 -1.06 -10.01
C ILE A 430 -7.00 -2.34 -10.84
N ARG A 431 -5.85 -2.97 -10.76
CA ARG A 431 -5.64 -4.33 -11.26
C ARG A 431 -5.24 -5.23 -10.09
N TRP A 432 -6.20 -5.93 -9.57
CA TRP A 432 -6.06 -6.82 -8.44
C TRP A 432 -7.14 -7.90 -8.45
N THR A 433 -6.81 -9.07 -7.99
CA THR A 433 -7.75 -10.14 -7.72
C THR A 433 -7.43 -10.79 -6.38
N ALA A 434 -8.39 -11.50 -5.79
CA ALA A 434 -8.15 -12.24 -4.56
C ALA A 434 -6.99 -13.23 -4.75
N ASN A 435 -6.18 -13.40 -3.70
CA ASN A 435 -5.13 -14.39 -3.70
C ASN A 435 -5.78 -15.78 -3.72
N ALA A 436 -5.67 -16.47 -4.84
CA ALA A 436 -6.39 -17.71 -5.06
C ALA A 436 -6.09 -18.74 -3.95
N SER A 437 -7.09 -19.53 -3.58
CA SER A 437 -6.95 -20.62 -2.61
C SER A 437 -6.28 -21.87 -3.21
N LEU A 438 -5.20 -21.67 -3.99
CA LEU A 438 -4.41 -22.76 -4.55
C LEU A 438 -3.52 -23.35 -3.45
N SER A 439 -3.48 -24.67 -3.37
CA SER A 439 -2.57 -25.40 -2.49
C SER A 439 -1.35 -25.85 -3.29
N TRP A 440 -0.17 -25.40 -2.87
CA TRP A 440 1.09 -25.77 -3.51
C TRP A 440 1.89 -26.73 -2.65
N THR A 441 2.42 -27.77 -3.29
CA THR A 441 3.53 -28.56 -2.77
C THR A 441 4.82 -28.02 -3.39
N ILE A 442 5.74 -27.54 -2.56
CA ILE A 442 6.94 -26.81 -2.98
C ILE A 442 8.20 -27.57 -2.54
N ALA A 443 8.94 -28.10 -3.48
CA ALA A 443 10.27 -28.67 -3.24
C ALA A 443 11.30 -27.55 -3.26
N LEU A 444 11.98 -27.31 -2.11
CA LEU A 444 12.87 -26.18 -1.88
C LEU A 444 13.89 -26.53 -0.80
N GLY A 445 15.20 -26.33 -1.06
CA GLY A 445 16.27 -26.61 -0.11
C GLY A 445 16.29 -28.06 0.39
N GLY A 446 15.95 -29.03 -0.47
CA GLY A 446 15.86 -30.43 -0.11
C GLY A 446 14.68 -30.80 0.79
N ARG A 447 13.72 -29.90 0.99
CA ARG A 447 12.49 -30.10 1.75
C ARG A 447 11.26 -29.99 0.86
N GLU A 448 10.16 -30.55 1.35
CA GLU A 448 8.84 -30.39 0.77
C GLU A 448 8.01 -29.52 1.71
N LEU A 449 7.51 -28.39 1.20
CA LEU A 449 6.77 -27.38 1.93
C LEU A 449 5.35 -27.26 1.35
N THR A 450 4.42 -26.78 2.14
CA THR A 450 3.07 -26.44 1.68
C THR A 450 2.81 -24.95 1.84
N ALA A 451 2.22 -24.32 0.81
CA ALA A 451 1.77 -22.93 0.85
C ALA A 451 0.44 -22.79 0.13
N TRP A 452 -0.39 -21.83 0.54
CA TRP A 452 -1.67 -21.52 -0.09
C TRP A 452 -1.66 -20.13 -0.70
N GLY A 453 -2.21 -20.00 -1.89
CA GLY A 453 -2.33 -18.71 -2.57
C GLY A 453 -1.86 -18.76 -4.01
N GLY A 454 -2.08 -17.67 -4.72
CA GLY A 454 -1.63 -17.51 -6.13
C GLY A 454 -0.31 -16.78 -6.25
N ALA A 455 0.13 -16.04 -5.22
CA ALA A 455 1.40 -15.32 -5.18
C ALA A 455 2.21 -15.78 -3.97
N ILE A 456 3.37 -16.38 -4.21
CA ILE A 456 4.19 -17.06 -3.19
C ILE A 456 5.57 -16.40 -3.11
N ASP A 457 5.93 -15.90 -1.93
CA ASP A 457 7.25 -15.38 -1.57
C ASP A 457 8.13 -16.54 -1.08
N LEU A 458 9.05 -16.99 -1.91
CA LEU A 458 9.95 -18.10 -1.60
C LEU A 458 11.03 -17.68 -0.59
N ASP A 459 11.44 -16.42 -0.56
CA ASP A 459 12.36 -15.90 0.46
C ASP A 459 11.73 -15.99 1.84
N ALA A 460 10.45 -15.66 1.97
CA ALA A 460 9.72 -15.82 3.22
C ALA A 460 9.64 -17.28 3.64
N LEU A 461 9.31 -18.18 2.72
CA LEU A 461 9.30 -19.63 3.01
C LEU A 461 10.68 -20.15 3.44
N CYS A 462 11.76 -19.66 2.82
CA CYS A 462 13.12 -20.00 3.24
C CYS A 462 13.41 -19.56 4.67
N ARG A 463 13.11 -18.29 5.00
CA ARG A 463 13.34 -17.74 6.35
C ARG A 463 12.63 -18.53 7.42
N VAL A 464 11.34 -18.78 7.23
CA VAL A 464 10.49 -19.54 8.16
C VAL A 464 10.99 -20.95 8.40
N ASN A 465 11.45 -21.60 7.35
CA ASN A 465 11.89 -22.99 7.42
C ASN A 465 13.39 -23.14 7.69
N GLY A 466 14.11 -22.04 7.93
CA GLY A 466 15.56 -22.07 8.16
C GLY A 466 16.33 -22.66 6.97
N ILE A 467 15.85 -22.40 5.74
CA ILE A 467 16.49 -22.80 4.49
C ILE A 467 17.43 -21.68 4.07
N VAL A 468 18.67 -22.02 3.81
CA VAL A 468 19.64 -21.10 3.19
C VAL A 468 19.76 -21.52 1.72
N ALA A 469 19.09 -20.80 0.85
CA ALA A 469 19.16 -21.01 -0.58
C ALA A 469 20.41 -20.34 -1.16
N ASP A 470 21.05 -20.98 -2.14
CA ASP A 470 22.13 -20.39 -2.92
C ASP A 470 21.64 -19.97 -4.31
N GLU A 471 22.51 -19.30 -5.08
CA GLU A 471 22.17 -18.80 -6.42
C GLU A 471 21.92 -19.92 -7.45
N GLN A 472 22.27 -21.17 -7.14
CA GLN A 472 22.03 -22.35 -7.98
C GLN A 472 20.73 -23.07 -7.60
N GLU A 473 20.10 -22.66 -6.49
CA GLU A 473 18.86 -23.26 -6.02
C GLU A 473 17.71 -22.97 -6.99
N GLN A 474 16.78 -23.91 -7.08
CA GLN A 474 15.51 -23.69 -7.77
C GLN A 474 14.36 -24.27 -6.94
N ALA A 475 13.28 -23.52 -6.86
CA ALA A 475 12.03 -24.03 -6.31
C ALA A 475 11.23 -24.74 -7.38
N ILE A 476 10.63 -25.86 -7.02
CA ILE A 476 9.66 -26.57 -7.85
C ILE A 476 8.35 -26.58 -7.08
N ALA A 477 7.34 -25.87 -7.59
CA ALA A 477 6.00 -25.82 -6.99
C ALA A 477 4.99 -26.54 -7.88
N GLU A 478 4.16 -27.38 -7.29
CA GLU A 478 3.16 -28.15 -8.00
C GLU A 478 1.79 -27.97 -7.35
N THR A 479 0.74 -27.83 -8.17
CA THR A 479 -0.66 -27.79 -7.72
C THR A 479 -1.57 -28.48 -8.71
N ILE A 480 -2.82 -28.72 -8.30
CA ILE A 480 -3.85 -29.35 -9.14
C ILE A 480 -5.04 -28.40 -9.28
N LEU A 481 -5.45 -28.15 -10.51
CA LEU A 481 -6.68 -27.45 -10.83
C LEU A 481 -7.73 -28.46 -11.30
N THR A 482 -8.77 -28.68 -10.53
CA THR A 482 -9.88 -29.56 -10.92
C THR A 482 -11.00 -28.74 -11.55
N VAL A 483 -11.45 -29.15 -12.74
CA VAL A 483 -12.57 -28.50 -13.44
C VAL A 483 -13.62 -29.52 -13.90
N ASP A 484 -14.88 -29.13 -13.87
CA ASP A 484 -16.00 -29.99 -14.20
C ASP A 484 -16.15 -30.26 -15.71
N ASN A 485 -15.63 -29.37 -16.54
CA ASN A 485 -15.70 -29.44 -17.98
C ASN A 485 -14.41 -28.88 -18.60
N ASP A 486 -14.14 -29.27 -19.87
CA ASP A 486 -13.09 -28.63 -20.66
C ASP A 486 -13.35 -27.13 -20.71
N THR A 487 -12.36 -26.32 -20.29
CA THR A 487 -12.50 -24.88 -20.19
C THR A 487 -11.21 -24.15 -20.49
N THR A 488 -11.29 -22.83 -20.60
CA THR A 488 -10.13 -21.93 -20.64
C THR A 488 -10.16 -21.00 -19.45
N VAL A 489 -9.01 -20.77 -18.85
CA VAL A 489 -8.85 -19.86 -17.71
C VAL A 489 -7.79 -18.82 -18.07
N ARG A 490 -8.03 -17.58 -17.67
CA ARG A 490 -7.03 -16.52 -17.72
C ARG A 490 -6.21 -16.56 -16.45
N VAL A 491 -4.89 -16.42 -16.57
CA VAL A 491 -3.97 -16.52 -15.44
C VAL A 491 -2.91 -15.44 -15.55
N TRP A 492 -2.68 -14.71 -14.46
CA TRP A 492 -1.46 -13.95 -14.32
C TRP A 492 -0.32 -14.88 -13.90
N ILE A 493 0.79 -14.80 -14.62
CA ILE A 493 2.01 -15.55 -14.34
C ILE A 493 3.17 -14.56 -14.20
N GLY A 494 3.95 -14.69 -13.13
CA GLY A 494 5.15 -13.93 -12.87
C GLY A 494 6.12 -14.72 -11.99
N PHE A 495 7.42 -14.42 -12.10
CA PHE A 495 8.46 -15.13 -11.35
C PHE A 495 9.31 -14.24 -10.48
N ASP A 496 9.04 -12.95 -10.55
CA ASP A 496 9.78 -11.92 -9.86
C ASP A 496 8.85 -10.75 -9.62
N THR A 497 8.91 -10.16 -8.46
CA THR A 497 8.23 -8.90 -8.20
C THR A 497 9.25 -7.79 -8.32
N PRO A 498 9.22 -6.99 -9.42
CA PRO A 498 10.16 -5.90 -9.54
C PRO A 498 9.93 -4.91 -8.40
N ALA A 499 10.91 -4.81 -7.49
CA ALA A 499 10.92 -3.71 -6.54
C ALA A 499 11.02 -2.40 -7.32
N ARG A 500 10.39 -1.32 -6.83
CA ARG A 500 10.42 -0.02 -7.50
C ARG A 500 11.71 0.73 -7.25
N SER A 501 12.67 0.11 -6.59
CA SER A 501 14.04 0.59 -6.48
C SER A 501 14.92 -0.10 -7.52
N ASP A 502 16.01 0.54 -7.88
CA ASP A 502 16.95 0.15 -8.92
C ASP A 502 17.61 -1.23 -8.73
N ARG A 503 17.59 -1.76 -7.53
CA ARG A 503 18.39 -2.94 -7.15
C ARG A 503 17.68 -4.28 -7.36
N MET A 504 16.38 -4.25 -7.51
CA MET A 504 15.56 -5.45 -7.34
C MET A 504 14.75 -5.82 -8.57
N SER A 505 14.72 -4.97 -9.60
CA SER A 505 13.96 -5.22 -10.81
C SER A 505 14.83 -5.89 -11.86
N THR A 506 14.46 -7.09 -12.24
CA THR A 506 15.03 -7.76 -13.40
C THR A 506 14.13 -7.66 -14.62
N GLY A 507 12.82 -7.51 -14.43
CA GLY A 507 11.83 -7.55 -15.48
C GLY A 507 11.98 -8.79 -16.36
N ILE A 508 11.40 -8.76 -17.56
CA ILE A 508 11.62 -9.76 -18.60
C ILE A 508 12.90 -9.40 -19.37
N GLY A 509 14.01 -10.03 -19.07
CA GLY A 509 15.31 -9.72 -19.67
C GLY A 509 15.48 -10.22 -21.11
N GLU A 510 14.65 -11.16 -21.55
CA GLU A 510 14.71 -11.81 -22.87
C GLU A 510 13.31 -11.95 -23.44
N GLN A 511 13.12 -11.52 -24.67
CA GLN A 511 11.83 -11.65 -25.35
C GLN A 511 11.42 -13.13 -25.51
N GLY A 512 10.18 -13.43 -25.10
CA GLY A 512 9.66 -14.80 -25.14
C GLY A 512 10.07 -15.69 -23.97
N ALA A 513 10.76 -15.12 -22.97
CA ALA A 513 11.06 -15.80 -21.71
C ALA A 513 10.33 -15.13 -20.54
N TRP A 514 10.07 -15.89 -19.47
CA TRP A 514 9.62 -15.32 -18.20
C TRP A 514 10.78 -14.68 -17.44
N GLU A 515 10.43 -13.84 -16.46
CA GLU A 515 11.39 -13.25 -15.53
C GLU A 515 12.22 -14.37 -14.89
N ASN A 516 13.48 -14.08 -14.62
CA ASN A 516 14.39 -14.97 -13.94
C ASN A 516 14.49 -16.39 -14.57
N LYS A 517 14.20 -16.54 -15.86
CA LYS A 517 14.13 -17.84 -16.54
C LYS A 517 13.17 -18.83 -15.89
N GLY A 518 12.16 -18.33 -15.18
CA GLY A 518 11.10 -19.14 -14.63
C GLY A 518 10.33 -19.89 -15.72
N ARG A 519 9.74 -21.02 -15.37
CA ARG A 519 8.97 -21.86 -16.30
C ARG A 519 7.67 -22.30 -15.66
N CYS A 520 6.61 -22.26 -16.43
CA CYS A 520 5.28 -22.73 -16.04
C CYS A 520 4.80 -23.83 -16.99
N PHE A 521 4.26 -24.90 -16.45
CA PHE A 521 3.71 -26.01 -17.22
C PHE A 521 2.28 -26.30 -16.76
N VAL A 522 1.40 -26.59 -17.72
CA VAL A 522 0.05 -27.11 -17.46
C VAL A 522 -0.10 -28.43 -18.22
N ASN A 523 -0.35 -29.53 -17.49
CA ASN A 523 -0.41 -30.89 -18.06
C ASN A 523 0.84 -31.22 -18.89
N GLY A 524 2.01 -30.81 -18.46
CA GLY A 524 3.29 -31.03 -19.13
C GLY A 524 3.56 -30.13 -20.34
N ILE A 525 2.63 -29.27 -20.73
CA ILE A 525 2.80 -28.29 -21.80
C ILE A 525 3.33 -27.00 -21.22
N GLU A 526 4.46 -26.51 -21.70
CA GLU A 526 5.05 -25.26 -21.26
C GLU A 526 4.21 -24.06 -21.72
N ILE A 527 3.94 -23.16 -20.78
CA ILE A 527 3.23 -21.91 -21.02
C ILE A 527 4.27 -20.82 -21.17
N LEU A 528 4.30 -20.18 -22.33
CA LEU A 528 5.25 -19.12 -22.65
C LEU A 528 4.59 -17.74 -22.54
N PRO A 529 5.34 -16.68 -22.22
CA PRO A 529 4.85 -15.32 -22.28
C PRO A 529 4.60 -14.91 -23.73
N GLN A 530 3.83 -13.83 -23.92
CA GLN A 530 3.64 -13.27 -25.26
C GLN A 530 4.97 -12.66 -25.76
N VAL A 531 5.36 -12.98 -26.97
CA VAL A 531 6.65 -12.53 -27.55
C VAL A 531 6.74 -11.01 -27.70
N SER A 532 5.58 -10.34 -27.77
CA SER A 532 5.49 -8.89 -27.91
C SER A 532 5.66 -8.10 -26.60
N TRP A 533 5.70 -8.77 -25.46
CA TRP A 533 5.70 -8.05 -24.17
C TRP A 533 6.99 -7.30 -23.89
N ASN A 534 8.06 -7.62 -24.56
CA ASN A 534 9.34 -7.08 -24.19
C ASN A 534 10.33 -7.04 -25.34
N GLU A 535 11.14 -5.99 -25.42
CA GLU A 535 12.27 -5.91 -26.33
C GLU A 535 13.51 -6.53 -25.69
N PRO A 536 14.26 -7.39 -26.39
CA PRO A 536 15.48 -7.98 -25.86
C PRO A 536 16.46 -6.91 -25.38
N GLY A 537 16.91 -7.02 -24.14
CA GLY A 537 17.85 -6.09 -23.53
C GLY A 537 17.25 -4.76 -23.06
N ALA A 538 15.93 -4.56 -23.18
CA ALA A 538 15.26 -3.36 -22.70
C ALA A 538 15.35 -3.22 -21.17
N TYR A 539 15.38 -4.33 -20.46
CA TYR A 539 15.44 -4.36 -19.01
C TYR A 539 16.68 -5.09 -18.54
N ASN A 540 17.70 -4.32 -18.26
CA ASN A 540 18.91 -4.83 -17.63
C ASN A 540 19.10 -4.13 -16.30
N TYR A 541 19.17 -4.91 -15.22
CA TYR A 541 19.77 -4.39 -14.02
C TYR A 541 21.18 -3.87 -14.32
N PRO A 542 21.54 -2.64 -13.97
CA PRO A 542 20.87 -1.66 -13.10
C PRO A 542 20.29 -0.43 -13.85
N PHE A 543 19.64 -0.57 -14.98
CA PHE A 543 19.23 0.57 -15.82
C PHE A 543 18.07 1.39 -15.26
N HIS A 544 17.29 0.86 -14.34
CA HIS A 544 16.21 1.62 -13.69
C HIS A 544 16.68 2.44 -12.49
N THR A 545 17.99 2.69 -12.42
CA THR A 545 18.58 3.30 -11.25
C THR A 545 18.33 4.80 -11.17
N TRP A 546 17.78 5.22 -10.06
CA TRP A 546 17.68 6.63 -9.69
C TRP A 546 19.06 7.26 -9.38
N HIS A 547 20.12 6.48 -9.22
CA HIS A 547 21.49 6.96 -9.05
C HIS A 547 22.10 7.50 -10.35
N LYS A 548 21.63 7.06 -11.51
CA LYS A 548 22.16 7.44 -12.82
C LYS A 548 21.12 8.21 -13.62
N ALA A 549 20.93 9.46 -13.29
CA ALA A 549 19.90 10.33 -13.86
C ALA A 549 19.85 10.37 -15.41
N GLN A 550 21.00 10.19 -16.09
CA GLN A 550 21.08 10.21 -17.55
C GLN A 550 20.68 8.88 -18.20
N GLU A 551 20.68 7.81 -17.42
CA GLU A 551 20.41 6.44 -17.87
C GLU A 551 19.10 5.90 -17.30
N GLU A 552 18.31 6.74 -16.62
CA GLU A 552 17.08 6.30 -15.98
C GLU A 552 15.99 6.01 -17.00
N GLU A 553 15.55 4.76 -17.04
CA GLU A 553 14.42 4.33 -17.84
C GLU A 553 13.19 4.10 -16.95
N PRO A 554 12.00 4.59 -17.36
CA PRO A 554 10.76 4.33 -16.63
C PRO A 554 10.37 2.86 -16.78
N TYR A 555 9.73 2.30 -15.76
CA TYR A 555 9.10 0.99 -15.90
C TYR A 555 8.02 1.00 -16.99
N SER A 556 7.98 -0.07 -17.79
CA SER A 556 6.83 -0.36 -18.62
C SER A 556 5.82 -1.24 -17.87
N ASN A 557 4.59 -1.24 -18.33
CA ASN A 557 3.54 -2.06 -17.72
C ASN A 557 3.85 -3.56 -17.79
N GLU A 558 4.52 -4.00 -18.84
CA GLU A 558 4.86 -5.41 -19.04
C GLU A 558 5.79 -6.00 -17.99
N GLN A 559 6.52 -5.15 -17.25
CA GLN A 559 7.38 -5.58 -16.15
C GLN A 559 6.58 -6.08 -14.93
N PHE A 560 5.29 -5.74 -14.85
CA PHE A 560 4.44 -6.13 -13.73
C PHE A 560 3.43 -7.18 -14.18
N TYR A 561 3.46 -8.38 -13.61
CA TYR A 561 2.57 -9.45 -14.03
C TYR A 561 1.08 -9.06 -13.95
N TRP A 562 0.70 -8.21 -12.99
CA TRP A 562 -0.69 -7.74 -12.85
C TRP A 562 -1.07 -6.63 -13.83
N MET A 563 -0.11 -6.06 -14.55
CA MET A 563 -0.35 -5.04 -15.59
C MET A 563 -0.36 -5.67 -17.00
N ARG A 564 0.18 -6.86 -17.15
CA ARG A 564 0.18 -7.61 -18.42
C ARG A 564 -1.21 -8.14 -18.74
N PRO A 565 -1.53 -8.38 -20.02
CA PRO A 565 -2.65 -9.25 -20.38
C PRO A 565 -2.49 -10.63 -19.73
N ALA A 566 -3.57 -11.19 -19.21
CA ALA A 566 -3.53 -12.52 -18.63
C ALA A 566 -3.25 -13.58 -19.70
N VAL A 567 -2.49 -14.61 -19.36
CA VAL A 567 -2.24 -15.75 -20.25
C VAL A 567 -3.46 -16.67 -20.24
N ILE A 568 -3.85 -17.17 -21.40
CA ILE A 568 -4.97 -18.10 -21.53
C ILE A 568 -4.43 -19.54 -21.48
N ILE A 569 -4.85 -20.29 -20.48
CA ILE A 569 -4.55 -21.73 -20.37
C ILE A 569 -5.78 -22.58 -20.68
N LYS A 570 -5.57 -23.77 -21.22
CA LYS A 570 -6.63 -24.74 -21.54
C LYS A 570 -6.61 -25.85 -20.50
N LEU A 571 -7.71 -26.06 -19.82
CA LEU A 571 -7.91 -27.10 -18.83
C LEU A 571 -8.84 -28.17 -19.37
N LYS A 572 -8.56 -29.44 -19.08
CA LYS A 572 -9.41 -30.58 -19.36
C LYS A 572 -10.29 -30.91 -18.18
N LYS A 573 -11.46 -31.48 -18.44
CA LYS A 573 -12.32 -32.01 -17.38
C LYS A 573 -11.53 -32.94 -16.46
N GLY A 574 -11.68 -32.75 -15.14
CA GLY A 574 -10.94 -33.43 -14.08
C GLY A 574 -9.70 -32.65 -13.67
N ASP A 575 -8.70 -33.36 -13.20
CA ASP A 575 -7.49 -32.81 -12.61
C ASP A 575 -6.50 -32.36 -13.69
N ASN A 576 -5.99 -31.14 -13.52
CA ASN A 576 -4.97 -30.53 -14.37
C ASN A 576 -3.77 -30.18 -13.49
N HIS A 577 -2.62 -30.74 -13.83
CA HIS A 577 -1.38 -30.52 -13.09
C HIS A 577 -0.70 -29.23 -13.55
N VAL A 578 -0.45 -28.35 -12.61
CA VAL A 578 0.34 -27.13 -12.82
C VAL A 578 1.68 -27.30 -12.13
N LYS A 579 2.76 -26.99 -12.84
CA LYS A 579 4.12 -27.03 -12.31
C LYS A 579 4.83 -25.72 -12.62
N ILE A 580 5.41 -25.14 -11.58
CA ILE A 580 6.28 -23.97 -11.64
C ILE A 580 7.71 -24.42 -11.35
N VAL A 581 8.65 -23.94 -12.14
CA VAL A 581 10.09 -24.07 -11.89
C VAL A 581 10.65 -22.64 -11.80
N ASN A 582 11.15 -22.26 -10.63
CA ASN A 582 11.62 -20.90 -10.37
C ASN A 582 13.06 -20.92 -9.86
N PRO A 583 14.06 -20.61 -10.71
CA PRO A 583 15.44 -20.43 -10.27
C PRO A 583 15.59 -19.26 -9.30
N HIS A 584 16.51 -19.35 -8.35
CA HIS A 584 16.76 -18.29 -7.37
C HIS A 584 17.25 -16.99 -8.01
N GLY A 585 18.03 -17.09 -9.09
CA GLY A 585 18.59 -15.92 -9.75
C GLY A 585 19.85 -15.39 -9.07
N PHE A 586 19.98 -14.07 -8.96
CA PHE A 586 21.17 -13.45 -8.37
C PHE A 586 20.90 -12.88 -6.97
N LYS A 587 21.95 -12.68 -6.21
CA LYS A 587 21.87 -12.15 -4.85
C LYS A 587 21.21 -10.76 -4.83
N GLY A 588 20.20 -10.60 -3.99
CA GLY A 588 19.44 -9.35 -3.82
C GLY A 588 18.21 -9.25 -4.71
N GLN A 589 18.00 -10.20 -5.62
CA GLN A 589 16.75 -10.35 -6.35
C GLN A 589 15.69 -10.95 -5.40
N ARG A 590 14.43 -10.52 -5.53
CA ARG A 590 13.32 -11.21 -4.88
C ARG A 590 13.08 -12.56 -5.53
N TRP A 591 12.84 -13.55 -4.69
CA TRP A 591 12.51 -14.87 -5.13
C TRP A 591 11.06 -15.19 -4.83
N SER A 592 10.23 -15.05 -5.83
CA SER A 592 8.79 -15.25 -5.73
C SER A 592 8.21 -15.76 -7.04
N PHE A 593 7.02 -16.31 -6.99
CA PHE A 593 6.24 -16.57 -8.19
C PHE A 593 4.77 -16.20 -7.99
N ALA A 594 4.10 -15.90 -9.08
CA ALA A 594 2.66 -15.72 -9.15
C ALA A 594 2.07 -16.65 -10.21
N PHE A 595 1.00 -17.32 -9.84
CA PHE A 595 0.11 -18.05 -10.73
C PHE A 595 -1.31 -17.83 -10.24
N ILE A 596 -1.98 -16.80 -10.76
CA ILE A 596 -3.23 -16.31 -10.22
C ILE A 596 -4.32 -16.38 -11.29
N PRO A 597 -5.28 -17.32 -11.18
CA PRO A 597 -6.48 -17.28 -12.00
C PRO A 597 -7.19 -15.95 -11.84
N THR A 598 -7.56 -15.31 -12.94
CA THR A 598 -8.11 -13.95 -12.93
C THR A 598 -9.26 -13.81 -13.93
N ASP A 599 -10.12 -12.82 -13.68
CA ASP A 599 -11.17 -12.38 -14.58
C ASP A 599 -10.72 -11.21 -15.50
N TRP A 600 -9.46 -10.77 -15.38
CA TRP A 600 -8.88 -9.71 -16.22
C TRP A 600 -8.53 -10.23 -17.63
N GLU A 601 -8.70 -9.34 -18.62
CA GLU A 601 -8.28 -9.58 -20.01
C GLU A 601 -6.78 -9.44 -20.24
#